data_e5a044daffbef3d2d0ffdea588eee004
#
_entry.id   e5a044daffbef3d2d0ffdea588eee004
#
_cell.length_a   1.000
_cell.length_b   1.000
_cell.length_c   1.000
_cell.angle_alpha   90.00
_cell.angle_beta   90.00
_cell.angle_gamma   90.00
#
_symmetry.space_group_name_H-M   'P 1'
#
loop_
_entity.id
_entity.type
_entity.pdbx_description
1 polymer ?
#
loop_
_entity_poly.entity_id
_entity_poly.type
_entity_poly.pdbx_seq_one_letter_code
_entity_poly.pdbx_strand_id
1 'polypeptide(L)'
;MRSFAPLAAALLAIACSKPASTPAKDSAMGSMKDTTAAMAPAAAAPASEAPVSALVVLYNWPKDTAAFEKYYAATHLPLLHAKAKEIAYTKEVFIKFAKNADGSKPAHYRMAQLWFPSDAALKAGLGTEGFKAVAGDLKNFSTGGQIVLTGEETR
;
A
#
# COMPACT_ATOMS: atom_id res chain seq x y z
N MET A 1 1.72 47.68 -10.37
CA MET A 1 2.56 48.45 -9.41
C MET A 1 2.22 48.01 -8.01
N ARG A 2 3.08 47.32 -7.35
CA ARG A 2 3.31 47.09 -5.92
C ARG A 2 4.03 45.75 -5.82
N SER A 3 5.23 45.77 -5.78
CA SER A 3 6.34 45.98 -4.81
C SER A 3 6.68 44.66 -4.09
N PHE A 4 7.86 44.20 -4.43
CA PHE A 4 8.65 43.14 -3.82
C PHE A 4 9.10 43.51 -2.40
N ALA A 5 9.24 42.53 -1.52
CA ALA A 5 10.21 42.55 -0.46
C ALA A 5 10.70 41.13 -0.14
N PRO A 6 12.01 40.89 -0.08
CA PRO A 6 12.62 39.67 0.39
C PRO A 6 13.08 39.81 1.86
N LEU A 7 13.03 38.75 2.63
CA LEU A 7 13.78 38.63 3.91
C LEU A 7 14.25 37.18 4.02
N ALA A 8 15.48 36.93 3.77
CA ALA A 8 16.68 36.93 4.61
C ALA A 8 16.80 35.70 5.52
N ALA A 9 17.86 34.99 5.27
CA ALA A 9 18.44 33.79 5.87
C ALA A 9 18.66 33.87 7.38
N ALA A 10 18.61 32.71 8.04
CA ALA A 10 19.37 32.45 9.26
C ALA A 10 19.88 31.00 9.23
N LEU A 11 21.16 30.86 8.98
CA LEU A 11 21.97 29.68 9.29
C LEU A 11 22.14 29.58 10.82
N LEU A 12 21.96 28.39 11.38
CA LEU A 12 22.55 28.03 12.66
C LEU A 12 23.20 26.67 12.55
N ALA A 13 24.51 26.68 12.46
CA ALA A 13 25.40 25.55 12.64
C ALA A 13 25.67 25.40 14.14
N ILE A 14 25.54 24.20 14.70
CA ILE A 14 26.17 23.85 15.99
C ILE A 14 26.86 22.51 15.85
N ALA A 15 28.13 22.60 16.22
CA ALA A 15 29.23 21.68 16.09
C ALA A 15 29.18 20.47 17.04
N CYS A 16 29.90 19.48 16.60
CA CYS A 16 30.64 18.41 17.28
C CYS A 16 30.72 18.38 18.79
N SER A 17 30.57 17.18 19.35
CA SER A 17 31.51 16.70 20.38
C SER A 17 31.45 15.20 20.52
N LYS A 18 32.57 14.57 20.18
CA LYS A 18 32.97 13.22 20.56
C LYS A 18 33.90 13.34 21.78
N PRO A 19 33.87 12.43 22.75
CA PRO A 19 35.14 12.00 23.34
C PRO A 19 35.36 10.50 23.24
N ALA A 20 36.56 10.19 22.86
CA ALA A 20 37.20 8.88 23.02
C ALA A 20 37.82 8.78 24.42
N SER A 21 37.85 7.59 24.97
CA SER A 21 38.90 7.15 25.91
C SER A 21 38.93 5.63 26.06
N THR A 22 39.98 5.02 25.68
CA THR A 22 40.56 3.72 26.03
C THR A 22 41.49 3.89 27.24
N PRO A 23 42.20 2.85 27.74
CA PRO A 23 41.84 1.48 28.17
C PRO A 23 42.35 1.18 29.60
N ALA A 24 42.00 0.04 30.17
CA ALA A 24 42.86 -0.57 31.20
C ALA A 24 42.70 -2.08 31.20
N LYS A 25 43.83 -2.74 31.08
CA LYS A 25 44.18 -4.13 31.36
C LYS A 25 43.91 -4.46 32.83
N ASP A 26 43.47 -5.67 33.15
CA ASP A 26 44.33 -6.63 33.80
C ASP A 26 43.71 -8.03 33.99
N SER A 27 44.56 -8.97 34.00
CA SER A 27 44.50 -10.42 34.07
C SER A 27 43.78 -11.00 35.29
N ALA A 28 43.13 -12.17 35.13
CA ALA A 28 43.53 -13.38 35.84
C ALA A 28 42.61 -14.60 35.52
N MET A 29 43.23 -15.64 35.05
CA MET A 29 43.02 -17.07 35.12
C MET A 29 41.92 -17.58 36.03
N GLY A 30 41.14 -18.57 35.51
CA GLY A 30 40.33 -19.49 36.28
C GLY A 30 39.47 -20.37 35.40
N SER A 31 40.02 -21.38 34.87
CA SER A 31 39.69 -22.82 34.78
C SER A 31 38.24 -23.28 34.82
N MET A 32 37.98 -24.15 33.85
CA MET A 32 37.11 -25.33 33.81
C MET A 32 35.64 -25.19 33.39
N LYS A 33 35.45 -25.72 32.17
CA LYS A 33 34.46 -26.74 31.79
C LYS A 33 33.06 -26.56 32.33
N ASP A 34 32.18 -26.14 31.43
CA ASP A 34 30.97 -26.89 31.19
C ASP A 34 30.53 -26.74 29.74
N THR A 35 30.47 -27.86 29.07
CA THR A 35 29.98 -28.01 27.71
C THR A 35 28.46 -27.96 27.76
N THR A 36 27.89 -26.80 27.78
CA THR A 36 26.47 -26.65 27.48
C THR A 36 26.39 -26.28 26.00
N ALA A 37 26.05 -27.26 25.18
CA ALA A 37 25.67 -27.07 23.81
C ALA A 37 24.56 -26.00 23.75
N ALA A 38 24.93 -24.79 23.40
CA ALA A 38 23.96 -23.78 23.04
C ALA A 38 23.20 -24.27 21.79
N MET A 39 22.01 -24.78 22.03
CA MET A 39 21.02 -24.97 20.96
C MET A 39 20.83 -23.61 20.30
N ALA A 40 21.32 -23.49 19.08
CA ALA A 40 20.96 -22.40 18.21
C ALA A 40 19.43 -22.26 18.20
N PRO A 41 18.88 -21.04 18.31
CA PRO A 41 17.45 -20.86 18.14
C PRO A 41 17.08 -21.45 16.77
N ALA A 42 16.22 -22.46 16.76
CA ALA A 42 15.62 -22.94 15.53
C ALA A 42 15.04 -21.71 14.84
N ALA A 43 15.51 -21.44 13.63
CA ALA A 43 14.92 -20.41 12.77
C ALA A 43 13.43 -20.71 12.74
N ALA A 44 12.63 -19.81 13.31
CA ALA A 44 11.19 -19.90 13.22
C ALA A 44 10.83 -20.01 11.74
N ALA A 45 10.22 -21.11 11.35
CA ALA A 45 9.64 -21.24 10.02
C ALA A 45 8.77 -20.01 9.79
N PRO A 46 8.80 -19.41 8.60
CA PRO A 46 7.95 -18.27 8.31
C PRO A 46 6.52 -18.68 8.65
N ALA A 47 5.91 -17.93 9.58
CA ALA A 47 4.51 -18.13 9.92
C ALA A 47 3.75 -18.07 8.61
N SER A 48 2.98 -19.13 8.30
CA SER A 48 2.08 -19.14 7.15
C SER A 48 1.15 -17.94 7.32
N GLU A 49 1.45 -16.85 6.62
CA GLU A 49 0.57 -15.68 6.63
C GLU A 49 -0.79 -16.15 6.11
N ALA A 50 -1.83 -15.84 6.88
CA ALA A 50 -3.20 -16.17 6.47
C ALA A 50 -3.46 -15.64 5.05
N PRO A 51 -4.21 -16.37 4.21
CA PRO A 51 -4.50 -15.92 2.86
C PRO A 51 -5.19 -14.56 2.89
N VAL A 52 -4.64 -13.60 2.16
CA VAL A 52 -5.24 -12.29 2.00
C VAL A 52 -6.26 -12.32 0.88
N SER A 53 -7.38 -11.64 1.09
CA SER A 53 -8.45 -11.57 0.10
C SER A 53 -8.40 -10.26 -0.68
N ALA A 54 -8.80 -10.30 -1.93
CA ALA A 54 -8.81 -9.14 -2.81
C ALA A 54 -10.19 -8.91 -3.44
N LEU A 55 -10.55 -7.64 -3.53
CA LEU A 55 -11.58 -7.15 -4.44
C LEU A 55 -10.89 -6.62 -5.69
N VAL A 56 -11.32 -7.06 -6.86
CA VAL A 56 -10.79 -6.60 -8.16
C VAL A 56 -11.92 -6.00 -8.97
N VAL A 57 -11.73 -4.79 -9.45
CA VAL A 57 -12.65 -4.12 -10.38
C VAL A 57 -11.94 -3.94 -11.71
N LEU A 58 -12.46 -4.58 -12.76
CA LEU A 58 -11.99 -4.43 -14.13
C LEU A 58 -12.92 -3.48 -14.88
N TYR A 59 -12.43 -2.31 -15.22
CA TYR A 59 -13.18 -1.33 -16.00
C TYR A 59 -13.06 -1.64 -17.49
N ASN A 60 -14.18 -1.74 -18.18
CA ASN A 60 -14.19 -1.83 -19.63
C ASN A 60 -13.79 -0.47 -20.26
N TRP A 61 -13.53 -0.46 -21.55
CA TRP A 61 -13.21 0.77 -22.26
C TRP A 61 -14.37 1.75 -22.17
N PRO A 62 -14.16 2.93 -21.57
CA PRO A 62 -15.20 3.95 -21.48
C PRO A 62 -15.43 4.61 -22.85
N LYS A 63 -16.58 5.23 -23.03
CA LYS A 63 -16.89 6.01 -24.24
C LYS A 63 -15.91 7.18 -24.45
N ASP A 64 -15.50 7.80 -23.34
CA ASP A 64 -14.51 8.89 -23.32
C ASP A 64 -13.49 8.60 -22.21
N THR A 65 -12.26 8.28 -22.63
CA THR A 65 -11.16 7.97 -21.71
C THR A 65 -10.65 9.20 -20.97
N ALA A 66 -10.71 10.39 -21.57
CA ALA A 66 -10.24 11.62 -20.93
C ALA A 66 -11.22 12.04 -19.80
N ALA A 67 -12.52 11.97 -20.07
CA ALA A 67 -13.54 12.22 -19.06
C ALA A 67 -13.46 11.20 -17.92
N PHE A 68 -13.25 9.91 -18.24
CA PHE A 68 -13.05 8.85 -17.26
C PHE A 68 -11.86 9.17 -16.33
N GLU A 69 -10.67 9.43 -16.89
CA GLU A 69 -9.47 9.68 -16.09
C GLU A 69 -9.61 10.92 -15.21
N LYS A 70 -10.20 11.99 -15.75
CA LYS A 70 -10.46 13.22 -14.99
C LYS A 70 -11.36 12.95 -13.77
N TYR A 71 -12.47 12.26 -13.98
CA TYR A 71 -13.41 11.93 -12.89
C TYR A 71 -12.79 10.97 -11.88
N TYR A 72 -12.13 9.93 -12.38
CA TYR A 72 -11.49 8.90 -11.57
C TYR A 72 -10.49 9.52 -10.59
N ALA A 73 -9.59 10.38 -11.09
CA ALA A 73 -8.56 11.01 -10.27
C ALA A 73 -9.10 12.12 -9.35
N ALA A 74 -10.04 12.94 -9.84
CA ALA A 74 -10.49 14.11 -9.09
C ALA A 74 -11.66 13.84 -8.13
N THR A 75 -12.41 12.74 -8.33
CA THR A 75 -13.63 12.46 -7.57
C THR A 75 -13.63 11.06 -6.97
N HIS A 76 -13.47 10.02 -7.79
CA HIS A 76 -13.61 8.63 -7.35
C HIS A 76 -12.51 8.20 -6.36
N LEU A 77 -11.24 8.44 -6.66
CA LEU A 77 -10.13 8.10 -5.76
C LEU A 77 -10.19 8.88 -4.44
N PRO A 78 -10.43 10.20 -4.40
CA PRO A 78 -10.65 10.91 -3.15
C PRO A 78 -11.81 10.36 -2.32
N LEU A 79 -12.92 9.96 -2.96
CA LEU A 79 -14.03 9.33 -2.27
C LEU A 79 -13.63 7.98 -1.65
N LEU A 80 -12.93 7.12 -2.41
CA LEU A 80 -12.41 5.85 -1.91
C LEU A 80 -11.49 6.06 -0.70
N HIS A 81 -10.53 7.00 -0.79
CA HIS A 81 -9.59 7.30 0.28
C HIS A 81 -10.29 7.87 1.52
N ALA A 82 -11.30 8.71 1.36
CA ALA A 82 -12.11 9.20 2.47
C ALA A 82 -12.85 8.09 3.21
N LYS A 83 -13.17 6.97 2.52
CA LYS A 83 -13.84 5.80 3.07
C LYS A 83 -12.91 4.66 3.46
N ALA A 84 -11.60 4.81 3.27
CA ALA A 84 -10.61 3.75 3.49
C ALA A 84 -10.69 3.11 4.89
N LYS A 85 -10.84 3.93 5.93
CA LYS A 85 -10.96 3.46 7.33
C LYS A 85 -12.22 2.63 7.57
N GLU A 86 -13.32 3.02 6.93
CA GLU A 86 -14.60 2.34 7.06
C GLU A 86 -14.62 1.03 6.29
N ILE A 87 -14.05 1.02 5.07
CA ILE A 87 -13.93 -0.16 4.21
C ILE A 87 -12.88 -1.12 4.76
N ALA A 88 -11.83 -0.61 5.44
CA ALA A 88 -10.78 -1.36 6.11
C ALA A 88 -9.91 -2.22 5.18
N TYR A 89 -9.67 -1.79 3.93
CA TYR A 89 -8.66 -2.42 3.09
C TYR A 89 -7.24 -2.03 3.56
N THR A 90 -6.28 -2.93 3.32
CA THR A 90 -4.90 -2.77 3.77
C THR A 90 -3.94 -2.29 2.69
N LYS A 91 -4.31 -2.52 1.43
CA LYS A 91 -3.51 -2.15 0.26
C LYS A 91 -4.42 -1.88 -0.92
N GLU A 92 -4.04 -0.95 -1.76
CA GLU A 92 -4.70 -0.66 -3.03
C GLU A 92 -3.70 -0.69 -4.19
N VAL A 93 -4.16 -1.10 -5.35
CA VAL A 93 -3.39 -1.11 -6.60
C VAL A 93 -4.29 -0.65 -7.73
N PHE A 94 -3.83 0.32 -8.50
CA PHE A 94 -4.54 0.84 -9.67
C PHE A 94 -3.66 0.70 -10.91
N ILE A 95 -4.14 -0.02 -11.92
CA ILE A 95 -3.41 -0.23 -13.16
C ILE A 95 -4.23 0.26 -14.34
N LYS A 96 -3.64 1.11 -15.17
CA LYS A 96 -4.16 1.46 -16.48
C LYS A 96 -3.46 0.60 -17.52
N PHE A 97 -4.22 -0.18 -18.27
CA PHE A 97 -3.65 -1.06 -19.27
C PHE A 97 -3.30 -0.27 -20.54
N ALA A 98 -2.09 -0.46 -21.05
CA ALA A 98 -1.62 0.18 -22.27
C ALA A 98 -1.84 -0.72 -23.49
N LYS A 99 -1.33 -1.97 -23.41
CA LYS A 99 -1.40 -2.98 -24.45
C LYS A 99 -1.20 -4.38 -23.87
N ASN A 100 -1.66 -5.40 -24.57
CA ASN A 100 -1.32 -6.79 -24.28
C ASN A 100 0.17 -7.06 -24.56
N ALA A 101 0.70 -8.17 -24.07
CA ALA A 101 2.08 -8.58 -24.33
C ALA A 101 2.39 -8.76 -25.82
N ASP A 102 1.42 -9.14 -26.61
CA ASP A 102 1.48 -9.27 -28.08
C ASP A 102 1.31 -7.93 -28.82
N GLY A 103 1.16 -6.82 -28.08
CA GLY A 103 0.96 -5.49 -28.63
C GLY A 103 -0.49 -5.13 -28.96
N SER A 104 -1.43 -6.06 -28.88
CA SER A 104 -2.86 -5.81 -29.16
C SER A 104 -3.53 -4.97 -28.07
N LYS A 105 -4.74 -4.49 -28.36
CA LYS A 105 -5.54 -3.72 -27.41
C LYS A 105 -6.05 -4.61 -26.28
N PRO A 106 -5.88 -4.22 -25.00
CA PRO A 106 -6.42 -4.97 -23.87
C PRO A 106 -7.96 -5.04 -23.88
N ALA A 107 -8.49 -6.15 -23.38
CA ALA A 107 -9.93 -6.35 -23.22
C ALA A 107 -10.52 -5.31 -22.24
N HIS A 108 -9.78 -4.95 -21.20
CA HIS A 108 -10.16 -3.96 -20.20
C HIS A 108 -9.28 -2.72 -20.27
N TYR A 109 -9.81 -1.59 -19.84
CA TYR A 109 -9.12 -0.32 -19.85
C TYR A 109 -8.28 -0.10 -18.59
N ARG A 110 -8.85 -0.46 -17.41
CA ARG A 110 -8.22 -0.20 -16.12
C ARG A 110 -8.60 -1.29 -15.12
N MET A 111 -7.74 -1.48 -14.12
CA MET A 111 -8.00 -2.32 -12.96
C MET A 111 -7.84 -1.48 -11.68
N ALA A 112 -8.73 -1.72 -10.73
CA ALA A 112 -8.54 -1.36 -9.33
C ALA A 112 -8.57 -2.64 -8.49
N GLN A 113 -7.68 -2.73 -7.51
CA GLN A 113 -7.60 -3.88 -6.61
C GLN A 113 -7.45 -3.38 -5.18
N LEU A 114 -8.29 -3.87 -4.27
CA LEU A 114 -8.23 -3.62 -2.84
C LEU A 114 -7.95 -4.93 -2.12
N TRP A 115 -6.98 -4.91 -1.22
CA TRP A 115 -6.58 -6.07 -0.44
C TRP A 115 -7.11 -5.98 0.98
N PHE A 116 -7.52 -7.12 1.53
CA PHE A 116 -8.06 -7.27 2.87
C PHE A 116 -7.30 -8.37 3.61
N PRO A 117 -7.17 -8.28 4.95
CA PRO A 117 -6.40 -9.26 5.70
C PRO A 117 -7.05 -10.66 5.74
N SER A 118 -8.32 -10.79 5.33
CA SER A 118 -9.04 -12.06 5.26
C SER A 118 -10.34 -11.92 4.46
N ASP A 119 -10.95 -13.03 4.07
CA ASP A 119 -12.28 -13.07 3.46
C ASP A 119 -13.38 -12.49 4.37
N ALA A 120 -13.28 -12.70 5.67
CA ALA A 120 -14.21 -12.11 6.64
C ALA A 120 -14.10 -10.57 6.65
N ALA A 121 -12.87 -10.02 6.60
CA ALA A 121 -12.63 -8.59 6.52
C ALA A 121 -13.13 -8.00 5.18
N LEU A 122 -12.90 -8.72 4.07
CA LEU A 122 -13.44 -8.36 2.76
C LEU A 122 -14.96 -8.26 2.81
N LYS A 123 -15.65 -9.29 3.28
CA LYS A 123 -17.12 -9.30 3.39
C LYS A 123 -17.65 -8.17 4.28
N ALA A 124 -16.99 -7.93 5.42
CA ALA A 124 -17.34 -6.83 6.30
C ALA A 124 -17.18 -5.48 5.61
N GLY A 125 -16.04 -5.24 4.94
CA GLY A 125 -15.75 -4.02 4.20
C GLY A 125 -16.76 -3.73 3.09
N LEU A 126 -17.13 -4.75 2.31
CA LEU A 126 -18.13 -4.63 1.24
C LEU A 126 -19.55 -4.32 1.78
N GLY A 127 -19.85 -4.67 3.02
CA GLY A 127 -21.10 -4.38 3.69
C GLY A 127 -21.27 -2.95 4.18
N THR A 128 -20.19 -2.16 4.24
CA THR A 128 -20.19 -0.81 4.81
C THR A 128 -20.92 0.22 3.93
N GLU A 129 -21.43 1.28 4.54
CA GLU A 129 -22.01 2.41 3.82
C GLU A 129 -20.93 3.14 2.99
N GLY A 130 -19.68 3.17 3.49
CA GLY A 130 -18.54 3.71 2.74
C GLY A 130 -18.31 2.98 1.43
N PHE A 131 -18.32 1.64 1.44
CA PHE A 131 -18.19 0.87 0.20
C PHE A 131 -19.39 1.08 -0.73
N LYS A 132 -20.61 1.08 -0.21
CA LYS A 132 -21.81 1.33 -1.01
C LYS A 132 -21.77 2.70 -1.71
N ALA A 133 -21.26 3.73 -1.02
CA ALA A 133 -21.06 5.06 -1.62
C ALA A 133 -20.05 5.01 -2.77
N VAL A 134 -18.89 4.34 -2.57
CA VAL A 134 -17.85 4.18 -3.61
C VAL A 134 -18.39 3.36 -4.79
N ALA A 135 -19.05 2.25 -4.54
CA ALA A 135 -19.66 1.42 -5.58
C ALA A 135 -20.77 2.16 -6.33
N GLY A 136 -21.58 2.93 -5.61
CA GLY A 136 -22.64 3.75 -6.21
C GLY A 136 -22.13 4.87 -7.12
N ASP A 137 -20.90 5.32 -6.92
CA ASP A 137 -20.26 6.35 -7.75
C ASP A 137 -19.83 5.83 -9.12
N LEU A 138 -19.63 4.51 -9.30
CA LEU A 138 -19.21 3.90 -10.56
C LEU A 138 -20.10 4.30 -11.75
N LYS A 139 -21.38 4.45 -11.55
CA LYS A 139 -22.34 4.86 -12.59
C LYS A 139 -22.04 6.23 -13.22
N ASN A 140 -21.31 7.09 -12.50
CA ASN A 140 -21.04 8.46 -12.93
C ASN A 140 -19.90 8.53 -13.97
N PHE A 141 -19.01 7.51 -14.03
CA PHE A 141 -17.86 7.54 -14.94
C PHE A 141 -17.60 6.23 -15.68
N SER A 142 -18.00 5.07 -15.15
CA SER A 142 -17.75 3.75 -15.76
C SER A 142 -18.73 3.49 -16.91
N THR A 143 -18.69 4.33 -17.95
CA THR A 143 -19.64 4.29 -19.08
C THR A 143 -19.50 3.07 -19.99
N GLY A 144 -18.40 2.33 -19.90
CA GLY A 144 -18.18 1.02 -20.55
C GLY A 144 -18.65 -0.15 -19.70
N GLY A 145 -19.05 0.09 -18.45
CA GLY A 145 -19.32 -0.92 -17.43
C GLY A 145 -18.05 -1.45 -16.78
N GLN A 146 -18.24 -2.32 -15.81
CA GLN A 146 -17.14 -2.95 -15.06
C GLN A 146 -17.50 -4.39 -14.68
N ILE A 147 -16.46 -5.17 -14.36
CA ILE A 147 -16.58 -6.50 -13.75
C ILE A 147 -16.00 -6.39 -12.35
N VAL A 148 -16.71 -6.90 -11.36
CA VAL A 148 -16.26 -6.93 -9.97
C VAL A 148 -16.06 -8.38 -9.56
N LEU A 149 -14.86 -8.70 -9.09
CA LEU A 149 -14.42 -10.03 -8.71
C LEU A 149 -13.88 -10.01 -7.29
N THR A 150 -14.00 -11.11 -6.60
CA THR A 150 -13.30 -11.37 -5.33
C THR A 150 -12.46 -12.61 -5.47
N GLY A 151 -11.34 -12.66 -4.78
CA GLY A 151 -10.44 -13.80 -4.81
C GLY A 151 -9.48 -13.78 -3.63
N GLU A 152 -8.70 -14.85 -3.51
CA GLU A 152 -7.67 -15.01 -2.50
C GLU A 152 -6.30 -15.06 -3.17
N GLU A 153 -5.29 -14.50 -2.50
CA GLU A 153 -3.91 -14.68 -2.91
C GLU A 153 -3.47 -16.09 -2.51
N THR A 154 -3.05 -16.86 -3.50
CA THR A 154 -2.42 -18.17 -3.28
C THR A 154 -0.91 -18.00 -3.40
N ARG A 155 -0.16 -18.52 -2.44
CA ARG A 155 1.31 -18.52 -2.38
C ARG A 155 1.86 -19.92 -2.56
#